data_d0cf5c7117da8c474b3625fd1d69918a
#
_entry.id   d0cf5c7117da8c474b3625fd1d69918a
#
_cell.length_a   1.000
_cell.length_b   1.000
_cell.length_c   1.000
_cell.angle_alpha   90.00
_cell.angle_beta   90.00
_cell.angle_gamma   90.00
#
_symmetry.space_group_name_H-M   'P 1'
#
loop_
_entity.id
_entity.type
_entity.pdbx_description
1 polymer ?
#
loop_
_entity_poly.entity_id
_entity_poly.type
_entity_poly.pdbx_seq_one_letter_code
_entity_poly.pdbx_strand_id
1 'polypeptide(L)'
;MKEIKWAVLGCGVIANEMAVALQKNGKNIYAVGNRTHEKAAAFAEKYGIGKVYDDFHEMFTDPEIDVIYITTPHNTHLGFMKEAIANGKHILVEKSITLNSDELDEAIALAKEKGVIIGEAMTIYHMPIYKELKKLLDSGRLGRVNLITMNFGSFKEYNMKNRFFNRNLAGGAMLDIGVYALSFIRWFFDSKPDQLLSQVKPAPTGVDEQAGLLLTNQEGQMASVMLSLHSKQPKRGMVSCENGFIEIMEYPRAWEAKITDASTGESEIIKAGDNADALAYELADMERAINGDASAMHLDYTKDVMDLMTSFRRTWGYTYPEEEK
;
A
#
# COMPACT_ATOMS: atom_id res chain seq x y z
N MET A 1 -20.73 18.14 7.78
CA MET A 1 -19.35 17.82 8.20
C MET A 1 -18.44 18.91 7.67
N LYS A 2 -17.38 19.28 8.39
CA LYS A 2 -16.34 20.19 7.87
C LYS A 2 -15.70 19.55 6.64
N GLU A 3 -15.46 20.33 5.59
CA GLU A 3 -14.69 19.88 4.43
C GLU A 3 -13.24 19.62 4.87
N ILE A 4 -12.72 18.44 4.55
CA ILE A 4 -11.36 18.03 4.88
C ILE A 4 -10.41 18.63 3.84
N LYS A 5 -9.43 19.40 4.29
CA LYS A 5 -8.43 20.06 3.46
C LYS A 5 -7.21 19.17 3.31
N TRP A 6 -6.98 18.69 2.08
CA TRP A 6 -5.87 17.86 1.70
C TRP A 6 -4.66 18.67 1.26
N ALA A 7 -3.50 18.29 1.73
CA ALA A 7 -2.23 18.73 1.17
C ALA A 7 -1.44 17.55 0.62
N VAL A 8 -0.59 17.78 -0.37
CA VAL A 8 0.23 16.75 -1.01
C VAL A 8 1.70 17.08 -0.83
N LEU A 9 2.47 16.15 -0.31
CA LEU A 9 3.92 16.21 -0.24
C LEU A 9 4.54 15.33 -1.32
N GLY A 10 5.09 15.95 -2.36
CA GLY A 10 5.57 15.31 -3.58
C GLY A 10 4.67 15.54 -4.78
N CYS A 11 5.25 15.60 -5.99
CA CYS A 11 4.55 15.91 -7.25
C CYS A 11 4.76 14.80 -8.29
N GLY A 12 4.90 13.54 -7.84
CA GLY A 12 5.12 12.37 -8.68
C GLY A 12 3.87 11.91 -9.43
N VAL A 13 3.98 10.74 -10.08
CA VAL A 13 2.88 10.13 -10.85
C VAL A 13 1.64 9.96 -9.98
N ILE A 14 1.81 9.37 -8.79
CA ILE A 14 0.68 9.06 -7.90
C ILE A 14 0.01 10.33 -7.35
N ALA A 15 0.77 11.40 -7.09
CA ALA A 15 0.20 12.70 -6.70
C ALA A 15 -0.70 13.28 -7.80
N ASN A 16 -0.32 13.10 -9.09
CA ASN A 16 -1.15 13.49 -10.23
C ASN A 16 -2.45 12.65 -10.31
N GLU A 17 -2.36 11.34 -10.06
CA GLU A 17 -3.56 10.48 -10.01
C GLU A 17 -4.50 10.91 -8.86
N MET A 18 -3.96 11.21 -7.67
CA MET A 18 -4.73 11.70 -6.54
C MET A 18 -5.44 13.03 -6.86
N ALA A 19 -4.74 13.98 -7.48
CA ALA A 19 -5.34 15.26 -7.86
C ALA A 19 -6.56 15.06 -8.79
N VAL A 20 -6.42 14.18 -9.78
CA VAL A 20 -7.53 13.81 -10.68
C VAL A 20 -8.67 13.14 -9.92
N ALA A 21 -8.36 12.22 -8.99
CA ALA A 21 -9.37 11.52 -8.19
C ALA A 21 -10.16 12.50 -7.29
N LEU A 22 -9.50 13.46 -6.66
CA LEU A 22 -10.17 14.51 -5.87
C LEU A 22 -11.06 15.38 -6.75
N GLN A 23 -10.55 15.89 -7.89
CA GLN A 23 -11.33 16.76 -8.78
C GLN A 23 -12.56 16.04 -9.35
N LYS A 24 -12.44 14.76 -9.72
CA LYS A 24 -13.57 13.93 -10.18
C LYS A 24 -14.68 13.84 -9.12
N ASN A 25 -14.33 13.92 -7.83
CA ASN A 25 -15.25 13.91 -6.70
C ASN A 25 -15.63 15.33 -6.21
N GLY A 26 -15.37 16.36 -7.01
CA GLY A 26 -15.72 17.75 -6.68
C GLY A 26 -14.88 18.36 -5.56
N LYS A 27 -13.70 17.80 -5.29
CA LYS A 27 -12.76 18.25 -4.26
C LYS A 27 -11.46 18.74 -4.89
N ASN A 28 -10.72 19.56 -4.15
CA ASN A 28 -9.44 20.09 -4.60
C ASN A 28 -8.36 19.86 -3.54
N ILE A 29 -7.11 19.77 -4.00
CA ILE A 29 -5.95 19.85 -3.13
C ILE A 29 -5.82 21.31 -2.67
N TYR A 30 -5.69 21.52 -1.36
CA TYR A 30 -5.52 22.84 -0.75
C TYR A 30 -4.09 23.36 -0.90
N ALA A 31 -3.10 22.49 -0.71
CA ALA A 31 -1.69 22.86 -0.73
C ALA A 31 -0.80 21.76 -1.29
N VAL A 32 0.36 22.15 -1.82
CA VAL A 32 1.39 21.23 -2.31
C VAL A 32 2.77 21.66 -1.82
N GLY A 33 3.58 20.67 -1.43
CA GLY A 33 5.00 20.82 -1.13
C GLY A 33 5.84 19.85 -1.96
N ASN A 34 6.98 20.32 -2.46
CA ASN A 34 7.94 19.46 -3.15
C ASN A 34 9.35 20.03 -3.04
N ARG A 35 10.36 19.17 -2.91
CA ARG A 35 11.77 19.58 -2.80
C ARG A 35 12.25 20.52 -3.93
N THR A 36 11.65 20.39 -5.12
CA THR A 36 11.94 21.23 -6.28
C THR A 36 10.76 22.19 -6.48
N HIS A 37 10.97 23.47 -6.22
CA HIS A 37 9.92 24.51 -6.30
C HIS A 37 9.18 24.50 -7.65
N GLU A 38 9.93 24.48 -8.75
CA GLU A 38 9.35 24.55 -10.10
C GLU A 38 8.37 23.40 -10.38
N LYS A 39 8.63 22.20 -9.78
CA LYS A 39 7.72 21.07 -9.89
C LYS A 39 6.45 21.29 -9.07
N ALA A 40 6.56 21.86 -7.88
CA ALA A 40 5.41 22.21 -7.06
C ALA A 40 4.56 23.30 -7.71
N ALA A 41 5.17 24.35 -8.24
CA ALA A 41 4.50 25.45 -8.93
C ALA A 41 3.76 24.96 -10.20
N ALA A 42 4.41 24.14 -11.03
CA ALA A 42 3.78 23.56 -12.20
C ALA A 42 2.62 22.61 -11.85
N PHE A 43 2.75 21.85 -10.77
CA PHE A 43 1.68 21.00 -10.27
C PHE A 43 0.50 21.84 -9.73
N ALA A 44 0.79 22.90 -9.00
CA ALA A 44 -0.22 23.83 -8.48
C ALA A 44 -0.98 24.54 -9.62
N GLU A 45 -0.28 25.04 -10.63
CA GLU A 45 -0.89 25.63 -11.82
C GLU A 45 -1.82 24.65 -12.54
N LYS A 46 -1.32 23.41 -12.76
CA LYS A 46 -2.08 22.35 -13.47
C LYS A 46 -3.40 22.00 -12.79
N TYR A 47 -3.44 21.98 -11.46
CA TYR A 47 -4.60 21.52 -10.69
C TYR A 47 -5.34 22.63 -9.94
N GLY A 48 -4.96 23.90 -10.15
CA GLY A 48 -5.61 25.06 -9.52
C GLY A 48 -5.38 25.13 -8.00
N ILE A 49 -4.21 24.72 -7.51
CA ILE A 49 -3.86 24.72 -6.09
C ILE A 49 -3.37 26.12 -5.70
N GLY A 50 -3.99 26.70 -4.67
CA GLY A 50 -3.70 28.06 -4.26
C GLY A 50 -2.45 28.25 -3.41
N LYS A 51 -1.91 27.17 -2.81
CA LYS A 51 -0.75 27.23 -1.89
C LYS A 51 0.36 26.29 -2.31
N VAL A 52 1.58 26.84 -2.41
CA VAL A 52 2.82 26.10 -2.65
C VAL A 52 3.77 26.35 -1.49
N TYR A 53 4.34 25.27 -0.93
CA TYR A 53 5.27 25.33 0.18
C TYR A 53 6.69 24.91 -0.29
N ASP A 54 7.67 25.74 -0.01
CA ASP A 54 9.08 25.43 -0.17
C ASP A 54 9.70 24.91 1.14
N ASP A 55 9.21 25.41 2.26
CA ASP A 55 9.49 24.88 3.59
C ASP A 55 8.39 23.93 4.03
N PHE A 56 8.73 22.67 4.22
CA PHE A 56 7.74 21.65 4.65
C PHE A 56 7.30 21.84 6.10
N HIS A 57 8.13 22.48 6.94
CA HIS A 57 7.72 22.84 8.30
C HIS A 57 6.53 23.81 8.30
N GLU A 58 6.56 24.82 7.42
CA GLU A 58 5.43 25.74 7.25
C GLU A 58 4.16 25.01 6.80
N MET A 59 4.31 24.01 5.90
CA MET A 59 3.20 23.18 5.46
C MET A 59 2.62 22.34 6.61
N PHE A 60 3.48 21.73 7.43
CA PHE A 60 3.04 20.90 8.56
C PHE A 60 2.39 21.72 9.67
N THR A 61 2.79 22.97 9.84
CA THR A 61 2.23 23.89 10.87
C THR A 61 1.00 24.66 10.40
N ASP A 62 0.64 24.65 9.11
CA ASP A 62 -0.54 25.35 8.60
C ASP A 62 -1.83 24.80 9.25
N PRO A 63 -2.57 25.62 10.05
CA PRO A 63 -3.77 25.17 10.75
C PRO A 63 -4.94 24.80 9.81
N GLU A 64 -4.89 25.22 8.56
CA GLU A 64 -5.92 24.94 7.58
C GLU A 64 -5.79 23.55 6.95
N ILE A 65 -4.64 22.89 7.06
CA ILE A 65 -4.43 21.55 6.54
C ILE A 65 -4.92 20.53 7.56
N ASP A 66 -5.82 19.65 7.15
CA ASP A 66 -6.31 18.54 7.97
C ASP A 66 -5.52 17.24 7.71
N VAL A 67 -5.21 16.95 6.44
CA VAL A 67 -4.55 15.69 6.00
C VAL A 67 -3.40 15.98 5.07
N ILE A 68 -2.31 15.27 5.24
CA ILE A 68 -1.16 15.30 4.33
C ILE A 68 -1.02 13.94 3.64
N TYR A 69 -1.04 13.94 2.31
CA TYR A 69 -0.71 12.79 1.50
C TYR A 69 0.78 12.80 1.16
N ILE A 70 1.55 11.86 1.72
CA ILE A 70 2.99 11.75 1.52
C ILE A 70 3.26 10.81 0.35
N THR A 71 3.84 11.34 -0.74
CA THR A 71 4.15 10.62 -1.97
C THR A 71 5.63 10.65 -2.33
N THR A 72 6.47 10.83 -1.33
CA THR A 72 7.93 10.91 -1.45
C THR A 72 8.58 9.51 -1.49
N PRO A 73 9.90 9.34 -1.68
CA PRO A 73 10.56 8.04 -1.58
C PRO A 73 10.42 7.40 -0.20
N HIS A 74 10.33 6.07 -0.15
CA HIS A 74 10.08 5.28 1.08
C HIS A 74 10.96 5.67 2.26
N ASN A 75 12.25 5.90 2.03
CA ASN A 75 13.23 6.25 3.07
C ASN A 75 13.05 7.64 3.68
N THR A 76 12.10 8.42 3.20
CA THR A 76 11.78 9.75 3.75
C THR A 76 10.45 9.75 4.53
N HIS A 77 9.67 8.69 4.44
CA HIS A 77 8.31 8.65 4.98
C HIS A 77 8.28 8.90 6.48
N LEU A 78 9.05 8.14 7.27
CA LEU A 78 9.03 8.27 8.73
C LEU A 78 9.35 9.69 9.20
N GLY A 79 10.38 10.33 8.61
CA GLY A 79 10.76 11.70 8.97
C GLY A 79 9.61 12.69 8.79
N PHE A 80 8.97 12.66 7.63
CA PHE A 80 7.82 13.54 7.36
C PHE A 80 6.58 13.18 8.18
N MET A 81 6.32 11.88 8.38
CA MET A 81 5.23 11.43 9.24
C MET A 81 5.39 11.98 10.66
N LYS A 82 6.57 11.83 11.27
CA LYS A 82 6.84 12.29 12.65
C LYS A 82 6.56 13.79 12.80
N GLU A 83 7.06 14.59 11.89
CA GLU A 83 6.88 16.04 11.95
C GLU A 83 5.41 16.44 11.74
N ALA A 84 4.75 15.87 10.75
CA ALA A 84 3.33 16.15 10.48
C ALA A 84 2.42 15.69 11.63
N ILE A 85 2.63 14.49 12.18
CA ILE A 85 1.90 13.97 13.34
C ILE A 85 2.10 14.85 14.57
N ALA A 86 3.35 15.29 14.84
CA ALA A 86 3.64 16.19 15.96
C ALA A 86 2.85 17.52 15.89
N ASN A 87 2.52 17.96 14.67
CA ASN A 87 1.70 19.14 14.39
C ASN A 87 0.19 18.83 14.25
N GLY A 88 -0.25 17.64 14.64
CA GLY A 88 -1.67 17.27 14.68
C GLY A 88 -2.29 17.00 13.32
N LYS A 89 -1.49 16.66 12.28
CA LYS A 89 -1.99 16.32 10.96
C LYS A 89 -2.32 14.84 10.84
N HIS A 90 -3.47 14.53 10.22
CA HIS A 90 -3.75 13.19 9.74
C HIS A 90 -2.86 12.88 8.54
N ILE A 91 -2.49 11.61 8.34
CA ILE A 91 -1.51 11.22 7.33
C ILE A 91 -2.02 10.05 6.49
N LEU A 92 -2.04 10.22 5.17
CA LEU A 92 -2.07 9.14 4.20
C LEU A 92 -0.67 9.02 3.59
N VAL A 93 -0.06 7.84 3.61
CA VAL A 93 1.30 7.63 3.10
C VAL A 93 1.29 6.62 1.98
N GLU A 94 2.04 6.88 0.92
CA GLU A 94 2.27 5.88 -0.13
C GLU A 94 2.88 4.59 0.44
N LYS A 95 2.55 3.51 -0.25
CA LYS A 95 3.13 2.19 0.06
C LYS A 95 4.61 2.13 -0.39
N SER A 96 5.46 1.45 0.29
CA SER A 96 5.33 0.91 1.65
C SER A 96 5.44 2.04 2.67
N ILE A 97 4.58 2.03 3.66
CA ILE A 97 4.41 3.14 4.61
C ILE A 97 5.71 3.52 5.34
N THR A 98 6.53 2.52 5.70
CA THR A 98 7.84 2.69 6.36
C THR A 98 8.85 1.69 5.78
N LEU A 99 10.11 1.75 6.20
CA LEU A 99 11.14 0.79 5.80
C LEU A 99 11.03 -0.53 6.55
N ASN A 100 10.57 -0.50 7.79
CA ASN A 100 10.47 -1.67 8.67
C ASN A 100 9.37 -1.50 9.74
N SER A 101 9.14 -2.58 10.48
CA SER A 101 8.13 -2.63 11.54
C SER A 101 8.42 -1.70 12.72
N ASP A 102 9.69 -1.51 13.06
CA ASP A 102 10.08 -0.66 14.20
C ASP A 102 9.73 0.81 13.92
N GLU A 103 9.98 1.27 12.67
CA GLU A 103 9.57 2.60 12.20
C GLU A 103 8.05 2.77 12.20
N LEU A 104 7.31 1.74 11.79
CA LEU A 104 5.85 1.80 11.80
C LEU A 104 5.30 1.84 13.24
N ASP A 105 5.87 1.08 14.15
CA ASP A 105 5.50 1.08 15.57
C ASP A 105 5.71 2.46 16.19
N GLU A 106 6.83 3.12 15.88
CA GLU A 106 7.10 4.49 16.31
C GLU A 106 6.03 5.47 15.79
N ALA A 107 5.70 5.39 14.50
CA ALA A 107 4.68 6.24 13.90
C ALA A 107 3.28 6.00 14.49
N ILE A 108 2.89 4.74 14.72
CA ILE A 108 1.61 4.37 15.35
C ILE A 108 1.52 4.92 16.78
N ALA A 109 2.60 4.76 17.57
CA ALA A 109 2.64 5.26 18.94
C ALA A 109 2.46 6.79 19.00
N LEU A 110 3.17 7.51 18.13
CA LEU A 110 3.09 8.96 18.04
C LEU A 110 1.70 9.42 17.56
N ALA A 111 1.12 8.76 16.55
CA ALA A 111 -0.21 9.06 16.06
C ALA A 111 -1.28 8.87 17.15
N LYS A 112 -1.17 7.79 17.92
CA LYS A 112 -2.05 7.52 19.07
C LYS A 112 -1.93 8.59 20.15
N GLU A 113 -0.71 9.02 20.48
CA GLU A 113 -0.45 10.09 21.46
C GLU A 113 -1.10 11.41 21.03
N LYS A 114 -1.00 11.75 19.73
CA LYS A 114 -1.53 13.00 19.17
C LYS A 114 -3.00 12.92 18.78
N GLY A 115 -3.62 11.74 18.83
CA GLY A 115 -5.02 11.56 18.44
C GLY A 115 -5.28 11.76 16.95
N VAL A 116 -4.30 11.47 16.09
CA VAL A 116 -4.42 11.60 14.63
C VAL A 116 -4.51 10.23 13.97
N ILE A 117 -5.10 10.19 12.78
CA ILE A 117 -5.20 9.00 11.93
C ILE A 117 -3.98 8.94 11.02
N ILE A 118 -3.37 7.77 10.94
CA ILE A 118 -2.41 7.43 9.89
C ILE A 118 -2.92 6.24 9.09
N GLY A 119 -2.61 6.18 7.79
CA GLY A 119 -2.98 5.07 6.92
C GLY A 119 -1.99 4.92 5.78
N GLU A 120 -1.85 3.67 5.31
CA GLU A 120 -1.12 3.34 4.10
C GLU A 120 -2.03 3.43 2.88
N ALA A 121 -1.57 4.04 1.81
CA ALA A 121 -2.26 4.06 0.52
C ALA A 121 -2.11 2.69 -0.18
N MET A 122 -2.78 1.69 0.39
CA MET A 122 -2.81 0.31 -0.10
C MET A 122 -4.16 0.04 -0.79
N THR A 123 -4.23 0.27 -2.08
CA THR A 123 -5.45 0.15 -2.90
C THR A 123 -6.26 -1.11 -2.64
N ILE A 124 -5.61 -2.27 -2.40
CA ILE A 124 -6.27 -3.55 -2.14
C ILE A 124 -7.32 -3.43 -1.03
N TYR A 125 -7.01 -2.74 0.06
CA TYR A 125 -7.91 -2.63 1.22
C TYR A 125 -9.16 -1.76 0.95
N HIS A 126 -9.10 -0.92 -0.09
CA HIS A 126 -10.13 0.08 -0.37
C HIS A 126 -11.01 -0.27 -1.58
N MET A 127 -10.50 -1.12 -2.50
CA MET A 127 -11.27 -1.52 -3.69
C MET A 127 -12.56 -2.27 -3.33
N PRO A 128 -13.72 -1.88 -3.89
CA PRO A 128 -15.01 -2.49 -3.56
C PRO A 128 -15.06 -4.00 -3.82
N ILE A 129 -14.36 -4.50 -4.83
CA ILE A 129 -14.36 -5.95 -5.14
C ILE A 129 -13.89 -6.79 -3.96
N TYR A 130 -12.88 -6.35 -3.20
CA TYR A 130 -12.39 -7.11 -2.06
C TYR A 130 -13.42 -7.20 -0.92
N LYS A 131 -14.23 -6.15 -0.74
CA LYS A 131 -15.33 -6.14 0.23
C LYS A 131 -16.43 -7.14 -0.19
N GLU A 132 -16.74 -7.23 -1.49
CA GLU A 132 -17.70 -8.22 -2.01
C GLU A 132 -17.17 -9.65 -1.91
N LEU A 133 -15.88 -9.88 -2.20
CA LEU A 133 -15.25 -11.18 -2.05
C LEU A 133 -15.21 -11.64 -0.58
N LYS A 134 -15.00 -10.72 0.37
CA LYS A 134 -15.09 -11.03 1.80
C LYS A 134 -16.51 -11.49 2.18
N LYS A 135 -17.55 -10.77 1.71
CA LYS A 135 -18.96 -11.20 1.92
C LYS A 135 -19.24 -12.57 1.33
N LEU A 136 -18.70 -12.86 0.14
CA LEU A 136 -18.84 -14.18 -0.49
C LEU A 136 -18.21 -15.28 0.37
N LEU A 137 -17.01 -15.08 0.91
CA LEU A 137 -16.36 -16.04 1.80
C LEU A 137 -17.13 -16.19 3.11
N ASP A 138 -17.57 -15.09 3.71
CA ASP A 138 -18.35 -15.07 4.96
C ASP A 138 -19.72 -15.77 4.81
N SER A 139 -20.27 -15.85 3.59
CA SER A 139 -21.48 -16.62 3.31
C SER A 139 -21.30 -18.14 3.44
N GLY A 140 -20.05 -18.62 3.49
CA GLY A 140 -19.73 -20.04 3.53
C GLY A 140 -19.85 -20.78 2.19
N ARG A 141 -20.28 -20.11 1.11
CA ARG A 141 -20.50 -20.74 -0.21
C ARG A 141 -19.28 -21.49 -0.72
N LEU A 142 -18.09 -20.87 -0.59
CA LEU A 142 -16.84 -21.48 -1.05
C LEU A 142 -16.18 -22.37 0.01
N GLY A 143 -16.71 -22.43 1.23
CA GLY A 143 -16.05 -23.10 2.34
C GLY A 143 -14.82 -22.32 2.80
N ARG A 144 -13.91 -22.99 3.51
CA ARG A 144 -12.71 -22.38 4.09
C ARG A 144 -11.65 -22.09 3.02
N VAL A 145 -10.95 -20.98 3.18
CA VAL A 145 -9.73 -20.68 2.41
C VAL A 145 -8.60 -21.60 2.89
N ASN A 146 -7.96 -22.33 1.98
CA ASN A 146 -6.88 -23.26 2.29
C ASN A 146 -5.53 -22.80 1.74
N LEU A 147 -5.52 -22.30 0.48
CA LEU A 147 -4.27 -21.97 -0.22
C LEU A 147 -4.41 -20.67 -1.01
N ILE A 148 -3.37 -19.84 -0.97
CA ILE A 148 -3.24 -18.65 -1.83
C ILE A 148 -1.98 -18.73 -2.67
N THR A 149 -2.10 -18.44 -3.98
CA THR A 149 -0.95 -18.35 -4.89
C THR A 149 -0.87 -16.96 -5.48
N MET A 150 0.29 -16.30 -5.35
CA MET A 150 0.53 -14.94 -5.80
C MET A 150 1.74 -14.85 -6.71
N ASN A 151 1.64 -14.04 -7.75
CA ASN A 151 2.80 -13.64 -8.52
C ASN A 151 2.74 -12.18 -8.94
N PHE A 152 3.90 -11.52 -8.93
CA PHE A 152 4.07 -10.16 -9.43
C PHE A 152 5.46 -10.02 -10.08
N GLY A 153 5.47 -9.95 -11.40
CA GLY A 153 6.68 -9.63 -12.17
C GLY A 153 6.55 -8.27 -12.81
N SER A 154 7.38 -7.33 -12.39
CA SER A 154 7.42 -5.95 -12.90
C SER A 154 8.72 -5.74 -13.67
N PHE A 155 8.70 -5.89 -15.00
CA PHE A 155 9.91 -5.70 -15.80
C PHE A 155 10.38 -4.25 -15.75
N LYS A 156 11.47 -4.02 -14.98
CA LYS A 156 12.16 -2.73 -14.88
C LYS A 156 13.45 -2.75 -15.66
N GLU A 157 13.83 -1.59 -16.20
CA GLU A 157 15.17 -1.42 -16.77
C GLU A 157 16.22 -1.79 -15.72
N TYR A 158 17.19 -2.64 -16.11
CA TYR A 158 18.24 -3.14 -15.22
C TYR A 158 19.33 -2.08 -15.00
N ASN A 159 18.96 -1.04 -14.29
CA ASN A 159 19.79 0.12 -14.00
C ASN A 159 19.89 0.32 -12.48
N MET A 160 21.10 0.11 -11.94
CA MET A 160 21.37 0.17 -10.50
C MET A 160 21.24 1.58 -9.91
N LYS A 161 21.13 2.62 -10.73
CA LYS A 161 20.91 4.00 -10.29
C LYS A 161 19.43 4.37 -10.13
N ASN A 162 18.54 3.61 -10.74
CA ASN A 162 17.12 3.89 -10.60
C ASN A 162 16.58 3.42 -9.22
N ARG A 163 15.47 3.99 -8.79
CA ARG A 163 14.89 3.72 -7.46
C ARG A 163 14.60 2.24 -7.18
N PHE A 164 14.38 1.44 -8.21
CA PHE A 164 13.99 0.03 -8.04
C PHE A 164 15.16 -0.87 -7.61
N PHE A 165 16.37 -0.52 -8.02
CA PHE A 165 17.58 -1.29 -7.72
C PHE A 165 18.57 -0.54 -6.81
N ASN A 166 18.26 0.69 -6.40
CA ASN A 166 19.16 1.52 -5.60
C ASN A 166 18.88 1.35 -4.10
N ARG A 167 19.84 0.79 -3.36
CA ARG A 167 19.74 0.61 -1.91
C ARG A 167 19.53 1.92 -1.15
N ASN A 168 20.17 3.02 -1.61
CA ASN A 168 20.03 4.35 -0.99
C ASN A 168 18.69 5.03 -1.25
N LEU A 169 17.84 4.43 -2.05
CA LEU A 169 16.46 4.89 -2.32
C LEU A 169 15.43 3.87 -1.88
N ALA A 170 15.83 2.95 -0.97
CA ALA A 170 14.99 1.87 -0.49
C ALA A 170 14.38 1.02 -1.62
N GLY A 171 15.22 0.66 -2.62
CA GLY A 171 14.85 -0.24 -3.71
C GLY A 171 14.67 -1.68 -3.24
N GLY A 172 14.19 -2.54 -4.14
CA GLY A 172 13.94 -3.96 -3.90
C GLY A 172 12.51 -4.36 -4.22
N ALA A 173 12.33 -5.63 -4.57
CA ALA A 173 11.04 -6.19 -4.95
C ALA A 173 10.08 -6.26 -3.75
N MET A 174 10.58 -6.51 -2.54
CA MET A 174 9.75 -6.65 -1.34
C MET A 174 8.97 -5.37 -1.05
N LEU A 175 9.63 -4.21 -0.95
CA LEU A 175 8.96 -2.94 -0.68
C LEU A 175 8.17 -2.42 -1.88
N ASP A 176 8.62 -2.66 -3.14
CA ASP A 176 7.91 -2.09 -4.31
C ASP A 176 6.68 -2.91 -4.71
N ILE A 177 6.79 -4.25 -4.74
CA ILE A 177 5.73 -5.15 -5.25
C ILE A 177 5.32 -6.25 -4.27
N GLY A 178 6.20 -6.66 -3.35
CA GLY A 178 5.90 -7.66 -2.33
C GLY A 178 4.84 -7.19 -1.35
N VAL A 179 4.84 -5.91 -1.01
CA VAL A 179 3.82 -5.29 -0.17
C VAL A 179 2.39 -5.56 -0.69
N TYR A 180 2.15 -5.50 -1.99
CA TYR A 180 0.83 -5.82 -2.57
C TYR A 180 0.48 -7.30 -2.42
N ALA A 181 1.44 -8.20 -2.68
CA ALA A 181 1.18 -9.64 -2.58
C ALA A 181 0.89 -10.07 -1.13
N LEU A 182 1.64 -9.53 -0.17
CA LEU A 182 1.43 -9.81 1.25
C LEU A 182 0.13 -9.17 1.78
N SER A 183 -0.23 -7.97 1.31
CA SER A 183 -1.52 -7.33 1.62
C SER A 183 -2.70 -8.15 1.10
N PHE A 184 -2.59 -8.70 -0.11
CA PHE A 184 -3.59 -9.61 -0.66
C PHE A 184 -3.74 -10.87 0.21
N ILE A 185 -2.64 -11.51 0.60
CA ILE A 185 -2.67 -12.70 1.47
C ILE A 185 -3.32 -12.35 2.80
N ARG A 186 -2.91 -11.24 3.43
CA ARG A 186 -3.45 -10.82 4.72
C ARG A 186 -4.94 -10.51 4.68
N TRP A 187 -5.45 -10.01 3.54
CA TRP A 187 -6.87 -9.77 3.34
C TRP A 187 -7.72 -11.04 3.42
N PHE A 188 -7.21 -12.14 2.88
CA PHE A 188 -7.96 -13.41 2.78
C PHE A 188 -7.61 -14.43 3.87
N PHE A 189 -6.51 -14.26 4.58
CA PHE A 189 -6.16 -15.11 5.71
C PHE A 189 -6.91 -14.71 6.98
N ASP A 190 -7.27 -15.72 7.79
CA ASP A 190 -7.97 -15.50 9.06
C ASP A 190 -7.06 -14.87 10.13
N SER A 191 -5.74 -15.16 10.07
CA SER A 191 -4.74 -14.54 10.93
C SER A 191 -3.44 -14.23 10.18
N LYS A 192 -2.55 -13.46 10.82
CA LYS A 192 -1.21 -13.18 10.30
C LYS A 192 -0.40 -14.47 10.15
N PRO A 193 0.30 -14.70 9.02
CA PRO A 193 1.27 -15.78 8.90
C PRO A 193 2.36 -15.71 9.98
N ASP A 194 2.71 -16.86 10.55
CA ASP A 194 3.71 -17.00 11.61
C ASP A 194 4.85 -17.98 11.27
N GLN A 195 4.66 -18.80 10.22
CA GLN A 195 5.70 -19.67 9.67
C GLN A 195 6.12 -19.14 8.29
N LEU A 196 7.40 -18.80 8.15
CA LEU A 196 7.93 -18.11 6.99
C LEU A 196 9.14 -18.83 6.43
N LEU A 197 9.10 -19.16 5.13
CA LEU A 197 10.24 -19.67 4.36
C LEU A 197 10.44 -18.77 3.13
N SER A 198 11.70 -18.56 2.75
CA SER A 198 11.99 -17.74 1.57
C SER A 198 13.32 -18.05 0.92
N GLN A 199 13.39 -17.73 -0.38
CA GLN A 199 14.65 -17.61 -1.12
C GLN A 199 14.68 -16.25 -1.79
N VAL A 200 15.86 -15.63 -1.86
CA VAL A 200 16.08 -14.33 -2.49
C VAL A 200 17.23 -14.40 -3.48
N LYS A 201 17.09 -13.72 -4.61
CA LYS A 201 18.18 -13.36 -5.50
C LYS A 201 18.44 -11.85 -5.37
N PRO A 202 19.59 -11.44 -4.83
CA PRO A 202 19.94 -10.03 -4.75
C PRO A 202 20.34 -9.46 -6.11
N ALA A 203 20.05 -8.18 -6.32
CA ALA A 203 20.68 -7.36 -7.35
C ALA A 203 22.14 -7.04 -6.97
N PRO A 204 22.99 -6.53 -7.90
CA PRO A 204 24.37 -6.12 -7.60
C PRO A 204 24.49 -5.06 -6.48
N THR A 205 23.44 -4.31 -6.20
CA THR A 205 23.36 -3.31 -5.13
C THR A 205 23.01 -3.90 -3.76
N GLY A 206 22.71 -5.20 -3.69
CA GLY A 206 22.33 -5.91 -2.47
C GLY A 206 20.84 -5.93 -2.16
N VAL A 207 20.00 -5.15 -2.87
CA VAL A 207 18.55 -5.22 -2.68
C VAL A 207 17.98 -6.48 -3.35
N ASP A 208 16.82 -6.94 -2.90
CA ASP A 208 16.13 -8.10 -3.48
C ASP A 208 15.61 -7.79 -4.90
N GLU A 209 16.11 -8.51 -5.88
CA GLU A 209 15.67 -8.47 -7.29
C GLU A 209 14.50 -9.43 -7.51
N GLN A 210 14.63 -10.64 -6.95
CA GLN A 210 13.64 -11.69 -7.02
C GLN A 210 13.49 -12.36 -5.65
N ALA A 211 12.25 -12.74 -5.31
CA ALA A 211 12.00 -13.49 -4.09
C ALA A 211 10.92 -14.55 -4.32
N GLY A 212 11.13 -15.74 -3.72
CA GLY A 212 10.13 -16.76 -3.54
C GLY A 212 9.80 -16.91 -2.07
N LEU A 213 8.51 -16.84 -1.71
CA LEU A 213 8.05 -16.89 -0.32
C LEU A 213 7.06 -18.03 -0.16
N LEU A 214 7.10 -18.68 1.01
CA LEU A 214 6.10 -19.63 1.48
C LEU A 214 5.71 -19.23 2.91
N LEU A 215 4.40 -19.08 3.14
CA LEU A 215 3.85 -18.60 4.39
C LEU A 215 2.77 -19.56 4.87
N THR A 216 2.66 -19.77 6.19
CA THR A 216 1.56 -20.51 6.82
C THR A 216 1.12 -19.78 8.08
N ASN A 217 -0.15 -19.79 8.41
CA ASN A 217 -0.70 -19.27 9.66
C ASN A 217 -1.13 -20.39 10.62
N GLN A 218 -1.59 -20.02 11.82
CA GLN A 218 -2.00 -20.98 12.86
C GLN A 218 -3.23 -21.81 12.47
N GLU A 219 -4.08 -21.29 11.57
CA GLU A 219 -5.23 -21.99 11.02
C GLU A 219 -4.86 -23.01 9.93
N GLY A 220 -3.55 -23.09 9.58
CA GLY A 220 -3.04 -24.00 8.57
C GLY A 220 -3.29 -23.53 7.13
N GLN A 221 -3.70 -22.28 6.93
CA GLN A 221 -3.80 -21.67 5.60
C GLN A 221 -2.39 -21.41 5.07
N MET A 222 -2.13 -21.76 3.81
CA MET A 222 -0.80 -21.64 3.20
C MET A 222 -0.81 -20.68 2.02
N ALA A 223 0.28 -19.91 1.86
CA ALA A 223 0.43 -19.03 0.69
C ALA A 223 1.82 -19.16 0.06
N SER A 224 1.88 -19.05 -1.26
CA SER A 224 3.12 -18.94 -2.02
C SER A 224 3.14 -17.66 -2.85
N VAL A 225 4.33 -17.01 -2.91
CA VAL A 225 4.55 -15.76 -3.64
C VAL A 225 5.80 -15.83 -4.49
N MET A 226 5.71 -15.40 -5.75
CA MET A 226 6.87 -15.20 -6.63
C MET A 226 6.94 -13.75 -7.10
N LEU A 227 8.05 -13.08 -6.77
CA LEU A 227 8.31 -11.67 -7.09
C LEU A 227 9.50 -11.53 -8.04
N SER A 228 9.44 -10.59 -8.98
CA SER A 228 10.60 -10.20 -9.79
C SER A 228 10.50 -8.76 -10.27
N LEU A 229 11.60 -7.99 -10.14
CA LEU A 229 11.75 -6.66 -10.74
C LEU A 229 12.33 -6.69 -12.15
N HIS A 230 12.80 -7.84 -12.62
CA HIS A 230 13.43 -7.96 -13.95
C HIS A 230 12.84 -9.07 -14.82
N SER A 231 11.72 -9.65 -14.41
CA SER A 231 10.94 -10.60 -15.22
C SER A 231 9.48 -10.20 -15.23
N LYS A 232 8.85 -10.18 -16.41
CA LYS A 232 7.43 -9.90 -16.51
C LYS A 232 6.61 -11.13 -16.13
N GLN A 233 5.65 -10.94 -15.23
CA GLN A 233 4.61 -11.92 -14.89
C GLN A 233 3.26 -11.22 -14.83
N PRO A 234 2.15 -11.94 -15.00
CA PRO A 234 0.83 -11.38 -14.67
C PRO A 234 0.78 -11.01 -13.18
N LYS A 235 0.05 -9.96 -12.84
CA LYS A 235 -0.31 -9.68 -11.45
C LYS A 235 -1.54 -10.52 -11.10
N ARG A 236 -1.33 -11.75 -10.71
CA ARG A 236 -2.38 -12.75 -10.48
C ARG A 236 -2.38 -13.20 -9.04
N GLY A 237 -3.55 -13.16 -8.41
CA GLY A 237 -3.84 -13.80 -7.14
C GLY A 237 -4.86 -14.90 -7.33
N MET A 238 -4.67 -16.05 -6.68
CA MET A 238 -5.64 -17.13 -6.64
C MET A 238 -5.87 -17.55 -5.20
N VAL A 239 -7.13 -17.55 -4.77
CA VAL A 239 -7.59 -18.00 -3.45
C VAL A 239 -8.32 -19.32 -3.62
N SER A 240 -7.73 -20.41 -3.17
CA SER A 240 -8.29 -21.76 -3.25
C SER A 240 -9.02 -22.11 -1.95
N CYS A 241 -10.28 -22.47 -2.09
CA CYS A 241 -11.19 -22.80 -0.99
C CYS A 241 -11.61 -24.29 -1.08
N GLU A 242 -12.36 -24.78 -0.09
CA GLU A 242 -12.87 -26.15 -0.06
C GLU A 242 -13.79 -26.49 -1.24
N ASN A 243 -14.67 -25.54 -1.61
CA ASN A 243 -15.71 -25.76 -2.62
C ASN A 243 -15.45 -25.03 -3.96
N GLY A 244 -14.30 -24.41 -4.13
CA GLY A 244 -13.99 -23.65 -5.34
C GLY A 244 -12.76 -22.78 -5.21
N PHE A 245 -12.59 -21.86 -6.15
CA PHE A 245 -11.50 -20.90 -6.09
C PHE A 245 -11.88 -19.56 -6.70
N ILE A 246 -11.19 -18.52 -6.27
CA ILE A 246 -11.30 -17.15 -6.76
C ILE A 246 -10.01 -16.81 -7.50
N GLU A 247 -10.11 -16.36 -8.75
CA GLU A 247 -8.99 -15.84 -9.52
C GLU A 247 -9.14 -14.33 -9.72
N ILE A 248 -8.10 -13.58 -9.39
CA ILE A 248 -8.08 -12.12 -9.46
C ILE A 248 -6.87 -11.68 -10.27
N MET A 249 -7.11 -11.05 -11.41
CA MET A 249 -6.08 -10.45 -12.26
C MET A 249 -5.89 -8.97 -11.91
N GLU A 250 -4.68 -8.42 -12.17
CA GLU A 250 -4.32 -7.03 -11.86
C GLU A 250 -4.73 -6.63 -10.42
N TYR A 251 -4.53 -7.55 -9.49
CA TYR A 251 -5.03 -7.51 -8.13
C TYR A 251 -4.70 -6.26 -7.30
N PRO A 252 -3.65 -5.45 -7.57
CA PRO A 252 -3.46 -4.21 -6.84
C PRO A 252 -4.62 -3.22 -6.95
N ARG A 253 -5.33 -3.22 -8.10
CA ARG A 253 -6.50 -2.36 -8.37
C ARG A 253 -7.59 -3.15 -9.09
N ALA A 254 -7.86 -4.38 -8.63
CA ALA A 254 -8.88 -5.21 -9.23
C ALA A 254 -10.28 -4.62 -9.03
N TRP A 255 -11.14 -4.81 -10.02
CA TRP A 255 -12.56 -4.43 -10.01
C TRP A 255 -13.46 -5.61 -10.42
N GLU A 256 -12.85 -6.73 -10.79
CA GLU A 256 -13.53 -7.99 -11.10
C GLU A 256 -12.74 -9.18 -10.58
N ALA A 257 -13.43 -10.27 -10.32
CA ALA A 257 -12.88 -11.56 -9.94
C ALA A 257 -13.68 -12.69 -10.58
N LYS A 258 -12.98 -13.76 -10.98
CA LYS A 258 -13.60 -14.99 -11.49
C LYS A 258 -13.69 -16.00 -10.36
N ILE A 259 -14.91 -16.50 -10.10
CA ILE A 259 -15.18 -17.54 -9.12
C ILE A 259 -15.50 -18.82 -9.88
N THR A 260 -14.86 -19.93 -9.50
CA THR A 260 -15.11 -21.25 -10.09
C THR A 260 -15.54 -22.23 -9.00
N ASP A 261 -16.68 -22.90 -9.20
CA ASP A 261 -17.16 -23.98 -8.33
C ASP A 261 -16.40 -25.27 -8.60
N ALA A 262 -15.88 -25.93 -7.56
CA ALA A 262 -15.05 -27.12 -7.69
C ALA A 262 -15.85 -28.36 -8.12
N SER A 263 -17.15 -28.43 -7.80
CA SER A 263 -17.99 -29.61 -8.09
C SER A 263 -18.51 -29.63 -9.52
N THR A 264 -18.85 -28.45 -10.07
CA THR A 264 -19.40 -28.31 -11.41
C THR A 264 -18.41 -27.85 -12.46
N GLY A 265 -17.33 -27.15 -12.04
CA GLY A 265 -16.40 -26.45 -12.93
C GLY A 265 -16.98 -25.18 -13.54
N GLU A 266 -18.22 -24.81 -13.21
CA GLU A 266 -18.84 -23.59 -13.70
C GLU A 266 -18.17 -22.36 -13.08
N SER A 267 -18.13 -21.30 -13.86
CA SER A 267 -17.50 -20.04 -13.43
C SER A 267 -18.44 -18.86 -13.60
N GLU A 268 -18.36 -17.93 -12.68
CA GLU A 268 -19.02 -16.62 -12.75
C GLU A 268 -18.01 -15.48 -12.54
N ILE A 269 -18.35 -14.28 -12.96
CA ILE A 269 -17.53 -13.08 -12.73
C ILE A 269 -18.31 -12.15 -11.81
N ILE A 270 -17.71 -11.79 -10.68
CA ILE A 270 -18.20 -10.73 -9.80
C ILE A 270 -17.46 -9.44 -10.17
N LYS A 271 -18.18 -8.33 -10.25
CA LYS A 271 -17.64 -7.00 -10.53
C LYS A 271 -18.10 -6.02 -9.46
N ALA A 272 -17.18 -5.20 -8.95
CA ALA A 272 -17.49 -4.12 -8.03
C ALA A 272 -16.41 -3.04 -8.06
N GLY A 273 -16.85 -1.79 -8.16
CA GLY A 273 -15.96 -0.63 -8.30
C GLY A 273 -15.43 -0.44 -9.71
N ASP A 274 -14.43 0.44 -9.82
CA ASP A 274 -13.70 0.75 -11.05
C ASP A 274 -12.22 0.95 -10.69
N ASN A 275 -11.33 0.39 -11.49
CA ASN A 275 -9.88 0.57 -11.32
C ASN A 275 -9.47 2.07 -11.44
N ALA A 276 -10.16 2.84 -12.29
CA ALA A 276 -9.90 4.27 -12.43
C ALA A 276 -10.24 5.10 -11.18
N ASP A 277 -11.05 4.55 -10.26
CA ASP A 277 -11.45 5.20 -9.02
C ASP A 277 -10.68 4.67 -7.79
N ALA A 278 -9.62 3.88 -7.99
CA ALA A 278 -8.88 3.25 -6.89
C ALA A 278 -8.43 4.25 -5.81
N LEU A 279 -7.86 5.39 -6.20
CA LEU A 279 -7.44 6.41 -5.24
C LEU A 279 -8.65 7.13 -4.60
N ALA A 280 -9.75 7.28 -5.32
CA ALA A 280 -10.96 7.87 -4.75
C ALA A 280 -11.50 7.04 -3.58
N TYR A 281 -11.40 5.70 -3.66
CA TYR A 281 -11.79 4.81 -2.56
C TYR A 281 -10.86 4.96 -1.35
N GLU A 282 -9.54 5.08 -1.55
CA GLU A 282 -8.58 5.35 -0.46
C GLU A 282 -8.86 6.66 0.25
N LEU A 283 -9.08 7.74 -0.52
CA LEU A 283 -9.38 9.06 0.00
C LEU A 283 -10.70 9.05 0.79
N ALA A 284 -11.73 8.38 0.28
CA ALA A 284 -13.02 8.26 0.95
C ALA A 284 -12.91 7.48 2.28
N ASP A 285 -12.14 6.39 2.30
CA ASP A 285 -11.91 5.60 3.51
C ASP A 285 -11.05 6.38 4.53
N MET A 286 -10.06 7.18 4.09
CA MET A 286 -9.31 8.08 4.98
C MET A 286 -10.22 9.15 5.61
N GLU A 287 -11.09 9.76 4.82
CA GLU A 287 -12.05 10.74 5.37
C GLU A 287 -13.05 10.08 6.34
N ARG A 288 -13.48 8.84 6.05
CA ARG A 288 -14.30 8.06 6.97
C ARG A 288 -13.58 7.77 8.28
N ALA A 289 -12.29 7.43 8.20
CA ALA A 289 -11.46 7.20 9.39
C ALA A 289 -11.33 8.44 10.26
N ILE A 290 -11.08 9.61 9.66
CA ILE A 290 -11.02 10.90 10.36
C ILE A 290 -12.36 11.24 11.03
N ASN A 291 -13.48 10.85 10.43
CA ASN A 291 -14.83 11.06 10.96
C ASN A 291 -15.27 9.98 11.99
N GLY A 292 -14.35 9.13 12.46
CA GLY A 292 -14.57 8.25 13.61
C GLY A 292 -14.53 6.74 13.32
N ASP A 293 -14.36 6.31 12.07
CA ASP A 293 -14.19 4.90 11.70
C ASP A 293 -12.73 4.60 11.34
N ALA A 294 -11.85 4.64 12.33
CA ALA A 294 -10.41 4.40 12.12
C ALA A 294 -10.11 3.03 11.50
N SER A 295 -11.01 2.04 11.64
CA SER A 295 -10.85 0.70 11.05
C SER A 295 -10.87 0.71 9.52
N ALA A 296 -11.39 1.79 8.90
CA ALA A 296 -11.44 1.96 7.46
C ALA A 296 -10.06 1.95 6.79
N MET A 297 -8.99 2.27 7.52
CA MET A 297 -7.63 2.28 6.99
C MET A 297 -6.89 0.95 7.12
N HIS A 298 -7.48 -0.05 7.76
CA HIS A 298 -6.88 -1.39 7.92
C HIS A 298 -5.42 -1.35 8.42
N LEU A 299 -5.13 -0.46 9.37
CA LEU A 299 -3.76 -0.25 9.88
C LEU A 299 -3.20 -1.49 10.57
N ASP A 300 -4.05 -2.35 11.13
CA ASP A 300 -3.71 -3.66 11.64
C ASP A 300 -3.14 -4.60 10.55
N TYR A 301 -3.74 -4.61 9.37
CA TYR A 301 -3.24 -5.37 8.22
C TYR A 301 -1.92 -4.78 7.69
N THR A 302 -1.82 -3.45 7.59
CA THR A 302 -0.56 -2.77 7.25
C THR A 302 0.57 -3.15 8.22
N LYS A 303 0.28 -3.18 9.54
CA LYS A 303 1.24 -3.62 10.57
C LYS A 303 1.69 -5.07 10.37
N ASP A 304 0.75 -5.98 10.18
CA ASP A 304 1.04 -7.40 9.93
C ASP A 304 1.93 -7.58 8.69
N VAL A 305 1.62 -6.89 7.59
CA VAL A 305 2.39 -6.94 6.33
C VAL A 305 3.79 -6.36 6.50
N MET A 306 3.93 -5.24 7.24
CA MET A 306 5.24 -4.66 7.51
C MET A 306 6.11 -5.59 8.38
N ASP A 307 5.51 -6.28 9.36
CA ASP A 307 6.20 -7.30 10.17
C ASP A 307 6.73 -8.45 9.30
N LEU A 308 5.92 -8.93 8.36
CA LEU A 308 6.31 -9.98 7.41
C LEU A 308 7.46 -9.51 6.51
N MET A 309 7.35 -8.33 5.90
CA MET A 309 8.41 -7.78 5.05
C MET A 309 9.72 -7.58 5.80
N THR A 310 9.65 -7.08 7.02
CA THR A 310 10.80 -6.89 7.91
C THR A 310 11.45 -8.22 8.26
N SER A 311 10.66 -9.24 8.59
CA SER A 311 11.14 -10.59 8.93
C SER A 311 11.87 -11.23 7.76
N PHE A 312 11.33 -11.15 6.53
CA PHE A 312 11.98 -11.66 5.34
C PHE A 312 13.31 -10.95 5.05
N ARG A 313 13.34 -9.61 5.09
CA ARG A 313 14.58 -8.86 4.85
C ARG A 313 15.67 -9.15 5.89
N ARG A 314 15.29 -9.28 7.17
CA ARG A 314 16.21 -9.69 8.24
C ARG A 314 16.79 -11.08 7.99
N THR A 315 15.98 -12.02 7.54
CA THR A 315 16.43 -13.38 7.16
C THR A 315 17.41 -13.35 5.96
N TRP A 316 17.21 -12.42 5.02
CA TRP A 316 18.11 -12.23 3.88
C TRP A 316 19.41 -11.49 4.22
N GLY A 317 19.48 -10.91 5.41
CA GLY A 317 20.70 -10.29 5.95
C GLY A 317 21.05 -8.94 5.33
N TYR A 318 20.05 -8.18 4.80
CA TYR A 318 20.32 -6.82 4.38
C TYR A 318 19.37 -5.80 5.02
N THR A 319 19.90 -4.58 5.21
CA THR A 319 19.21 -3.39 5.72
C THR A 319 19.40 -2.22 4.74
N TYR A 320 18.59 -1.20 4.89
CA TYR A 320 18.82 0.08 4.20
C TYR A 320 19.74 0.98 5.03
N PRO A 321 20.44 1.98 4.43
CA PRO A 321 21.35 2.86 5.17
C PRO A 321 20.69 3.57 6.36
N GLU A 322 19.42 3.88 6.27
CA GLU A 322 18.64 4.53 7.33
C GLU A 322 18.46 3.63 8.55
N GLU A 323 18.49 2.30 8.37
CA GLU A 323 18.33 1.28 9.42
C GLU A 323 19.66 0.93 10.13
N GLU A 324 20.81 1.43 9.64
CA GLU A 324 22.15 1.14 10.17
C GLU A 324 22.62 2.15 11.24
N LYS A 325 21.73 3.01 11.73
CA LYS A 325 22.03 4.09 12.69
C LYS A 325 21.94 3.63 14.14
#